data_c0c93588f97e54e9193dfbd0eec41a7b
#
_entry.id   c0c93588f97e54e9193dfbd0eec41a7b
#
_cell.length_a   1.000
_cell.length_b   1.000
_cell.length_c   1.000
_cell.angle_alpha   90.00
_cell.angle_beta   90.00
_cell.angle_gamma   90.00
#
_symmetry.space_group_name_H-M   'P 1'
#
loop_
_entity.id
_entity.type
_entity.pdbx_description
1 polymer ?
#
loop_
_entity_poly.entity_id
_entity_poly.type
_entity_poly.pdbx_seq_one_letter_code
_entity_poly.pdbx_strand_id
1 'polypeptide(L)'
;MKKILLTILVACAGLACFAQTEQTATVWGVRSDGSTDNTGSIQRAIDYISAHGGGTLHFYVGRYLTGAIQLKSNVTIHLAEAAVLVGSTDIYDYKGAPALIWAEGAENVAVTGNGVIEVRSTALKSNLDAQKAKGHLPADTPLPTLYSFKDCTNASLGSDIKKLSDTAKSTRYN
;
A
#
# COMPACT_ATOMS: atom_id res chain seq x y z
N MET A 1 -8.19 -54.40 -41.91
CA MET A 1 -7.42 -53.14 -41.86
C MET A 1 -8.20 -52.14 -40.98
N LYS A 2 -7.87 -52.08 -39.70
CA LYS A 2 -8.52 -51.22 -38.71
C LYS A 2 -7.76 -49.89 -38.66
N LYS A 3 -8.38 -48.79 -39.05
CA LYS A 3 -7.85 -47.47 -38.93
C LYS A 3 -7.99 -47.04 -37.46
N ILE A 4 -6.86 -46.94 -36.74
CA ILE A 4 -6.80 -46.36 -35.41
C ILE A 4 -6.79 -44.86 -35.57
N LEU A 5 -7.89 -44.23 -35.23
CA LEU A 5 -8.02 -42.77 -35.16
C LEU A 5 -7.44 -42.32 -33.81
N LEU A 6 -6.20 -41.85 -33.81
CA LEU A 6 -5.54 -41.31 -32.64
C LEU A 6 -6.06 -39.87 -32.40
N THR A 7 -7.03 -39.74 -31.51
CA THR A 7 -7.53 -38.44 -31.07
C THR A 7 -6.53 -37.85 -30.10
N ILE A 8 -5.70 -36.94 -30.58
CA ILE A 8 -4.84 -36.11 -29.73
C ILE A 8 -5.74 -35.09 -29.03
N LEU A 9 -6.11 -35.37 -27.80
CA LEU A 9 -6.76 -34.41 -26.90
C LEU A 9 -5.67 -33.44 -26.44
N VAL A 10 -5.52 -32.31 -27.13
CA VAL A 10 -4.69 -31.21 -26.68
C VAL A 10 -5.41 -30.59 -25.48
N ALA A 11 -5.00 -30.97 -24.28
CA ALA A 11 -5.35 -30.25 -23.06
C ALA A 11 -4.66 -28.89 -23.11
N CYS A 12 -5.33 -27.89 -23.67
CA CYS A 12 -5.02 -26.52 -23.43
C CYS A 12 -5.27 -26.23 -21.94
N ALA A 13 -4.27 -26.53 -21.10
CA ALA A 13 -4.18 -25.92 -19.79
C ALA A 13 -4.04 -24.42 -20.06
N GLY A 14 -5.15 -23.70 -19.96
CA GLY A 14 -5.19 -22.26 -20.07
C GLY A 14 -4.31 -21.68 -18.96
N LEU A 15 -3.05 -21.40 -19.29
CA LEU A 15 -2.26 -20.43 -18.55
C LEU A 15 -3.03 -19.11 -18.70
N ALA A 16 -3.88 -18.82 -17.72
CA ALA A 16 -4.42 -17.49 -17.54
C ALA A 16 -3.22 -16.58 -17.29
N CYS A 17 -2.66 -16.03 -18.36
CA CYS A 17 -1.73 -14.94 -18.30
C CYS A 17 -2.55 -13.75 -17.79
N PHE A 18 -2.62 -13.59 -16.47
CA PHE A 18 -3.15 -12.36 -15.87
C PHE A 18 -2.18 -11.26 -16.26
N ALA A 19 -2.55 -10.49 -17.28
CA ALA A 19 -1.83 -9.26 -17.59
C ALA A 19 -1.86 -8.40 -16.32
N GLN A 20 -0.69 -8.13 -15.75
CA GLN A 20 -0.59 -7.23 -14.61
C GLN A 20 -1.20 -5.87 -15.01
N THR A 21 -2.14 -5.42 -14.19
CA THR A 21 -2.85 -4.17 -14.44
C THR A 21 -1.97 -2.99 -14.03
N GLU A 22 -1.56 -2.16 -14.99
CA GLU A 22 -0.84 -0.92 -14.72
C GLU A 22 -1.85 0.23 -14.58
N GLN A 23 -1.92 0.84 -13.41
CA GLN A 23 -2.87 1.91 -13.11
C GLN A 23 -2.14 3.15 -12.59
N THR A 24 -2.58 4.31 -13.03
CA THR A 24 -2.10 5.60 -12.51
C THR A 24 -3.03 6.08 -11.40
N ALA A 25 -2.48 6.52 -10.28
CA ALA A 25 -3.26 6.96 -9.12
C ALA A 25 -4.26 8.08 -9.47
N THR A 26 -3.92 8.99 -10.37
CA THR A 26 -4.79 10.10 -10.78
C THR A 26 -6.08 9.65 -11.45
N VAL A 27 -6.10 8.50 -12.13
CA VAL A 27 -7.33 7.92 -12.74
C VAL A 27 -8.37 7.60 -11.66
N TRP A 28 -7.93 7.35 -10.44
CA TRP A 28 -8.77 7.06 -9.28
C TRP A 28 -9.18 8.31 -8.49
N GLY A 29 -8.90 9.51 -9.03
CA GLY A 29 -9.19 10.76 -8.37
C GLY A 29 -8.19 11.13 -7.27
N VAL A 30 -7.03 10.49 -7.25
CA VAL A 30 -5.94 10.82 -6.33
C VAL A 30 -5.31 12.15 -6.74
N ARG A 31 -5.20 13.10 -5.81
CA ARG A 31 -4.66 14.44 -6.01
C ARG A 31 -3.25 14.56 -5.43
N SER A 32 -2.38 15.19 -6.20
CA SER A 32 -0.96 15.39 -5.85
C SER A 32 -0.65 16.76 -5.23
N ASP A 33 -1.63 17.35 -4.55
CA ASP A 33 -1.57 18.71 -3.99
C ASP A 33 -1.00 18.77 -2.55
N GLY A 34 -0.76 17.62 -1.92
CA GLY A 34 -0.24 17.50 -0.55
C GLY A 34 -1.22 17.85 0.56
N SER A 35 -2.47 18.19 0.23
CA SER A 35 -3.49 18.65 1.16
C SER A 35 -4.80 17.83 1.12
N THR A 36 -5.17 17.33 -0.05
CA THR A 36 -6.36 16.48 -0.20
C THR A 36 -6.09 15.09 0.39
N ASP A 37 -6.95 14.62 1.29
CA ASP A 37 -6.91 13.24 1.75
C ASP A 37 -7.28 12.27 0.63
N ASN A 38 -6.33 11.44 0.26
CA ASN A 38 -6.46 10.46 -0.81
C ASN A 38 -6.72 9.03 -0.32
N THR A 39 -6.82 8.81 0.99
CA THR A 39 -6.89 7.47 1.60
C THR A 39 -7.92 6.58 0.92
N GLY A 40 -9.15 7.06 0.79
CA GLY A 40 -10.23 6.29 0.17
C GLY A 40 -10.03 6.04 -1.33
N SER A 41 -9.44 7.00 -2.06
CA SER A 41 -9.16 6.85 -3.49
C SER A 41 -8.06 5.83 -3.75
N ILE A 42 -6.98 5.90 -2.98
CA ILE A 42 -5.87 4.95 -3.03
C ILE A 42 -6.36 3.54 -2.67
N GLN A 43 -7.16 3.42 -1.60
CA GLN A 43 -7.67 2.12 -1.19
C GLN A 43 -8.56 1.48 -2.26
N ARG A 44 -9.46 2.25 -2.89
CA ARG A 44 -10.29 1.74 -4.00
C ARG A 44 -9.44 1.24 -5.18
N ALA A 45 -8.35 1.95 -5.51
CA ALA A 45 -7.44 1.52 -6.56
C ALA A 45 -6.76 0.19 -6.21
N ILE A 46 -6.25 0.06 -4.98
CA ILE A 46 -5.62 -1.18 -4.48
C ILE A 46 -6.62 -2.34 -4.52
N ASP A 47 -7.84 -2.13 -4.01
CA ASP A 47 -8.87 -3.16 -3.96
C ASP A 47 -9.26 -3.62 -5.38
N TYR A 48 -9.39 -2.68 -6.32
CA TYR A 48 -9.67 -2.98 -7.71
C TYR A 48 -8.55 -3.80 -8.37
N ILE A 49 -7.30 -3.35 -8.24
CA ILE A 49 -6.13 -4.03 -8.83
C ILE A 49 -6.03 -5.46 -8.31
N SER A 50 -6.15 -5.64 -7.00
CA SER A 50 -6.10 -6.98 -6.39
C SER A 50 -7.23 -7.89 -6.91
N ALA A 51 -8.46 -7.37 -7.02
CA ALA A 51 -9.62 -8.13 -7.50
C ALA A 51 -9.53 -8.51 -8.98
N HIS A 52 -8.69 -7.81 -9.77
CA HIS A 52 -8.52 -8.05 -11.21
C HIS A 52 -7.19 -8.73 -11.56
N GLY A 53 -6.65 -9.53 -10.64
CA GLY A 53 -5.48 -10.37 -10.91
C GLY A 53 -4.15 -9.74 -10.49
N GLY A 54 -4.18 -8.57 -9.86
CA GLY A 54 -3.00 -7.87 -9.40
C GLY A 54 -2.45 -6.86 -10.41
N GLY A 55 -1.42 -6.14 -9.98
CA GLY A 55 -0.78 -5.12 -10.81
C GLY A 55 -0.11 -4.02 -10.01
N THR A 56 0.18 -2.91 -10.70
CA THR A 56 0.93 -1.79 -10.14
C THR A 56 0.09 -0.51 -10.12
N LEU A 57 0.07 0.17 -8.98
CA LEU A 57 -0.48 1.50 -8.84
C LEU A 57 0.65 2.53 -8.85
N HIS A 58 0.72 3.33 -9.91
CA HIS A 58 1.78 4.32 -10.13
C HIS A 58 1.44 5.69 -9.55
N PHE A 59 2.38 6.24 -8.79
CA PHE A 59 2.40 7.63 -8.33
C PHE A 59 3.53 8.35 -9.03
N TYR A 60 3.21 9.39 -9.77
CA TYR A 60 4.18 10.25 -10.44
C TYR A 60 4.55 11.44 -9.54
N VAL A 61 5.26 12.43 -10.11
CA VAL A 61 5.68 13.64 -9.39
C VAL A 61 4.52 14.31 -8.66
N GLY A 62 4.71 14.61 -7.38
CA GLY A 62 3.73 15.29 -6.53
C GLY A 62 3.70 14.80 -5.09
N ARG A 63 2.85 15.42 -4.30
CA ARG A 63 2.68 15.10 -2.88
C ARG A 63 1.28 14.54 -2.64
N TYR A 64 1.20 13.36 -2.09
CA TYR A 64 -0.05 12.61 -1.92
C TYR A 64 -0.33 12.37 -0.45
N LEU A 65 -1.18 13.21 0.15
CA LEU A 65 -1.60 13.04 1.55
C LEU A 65 -2.51 11.82 1.67
N THR A 66 -2.25 10.97 2.66
CA THR A 66 -3.04 9.78 2.94
C THR A 66 -2.97 9.41 4.42
N GLY A 67 -4.04 8.82 4.93
CA GLY A 67 -4.03 8.01 6.15
C GLY A 67 -3.53 6.59 5.87
N ALA A 68 -3.92 5.65 6.72
CA ALA A 68 -3.50 4.26 6.53
C ALA A 68 -4.10 3.62 5.29
N ILE A 69 -3.26 2.95 4.49
CA ILE A 69 -3.64 2.18 3.32
C ILE A 69 -3.26 0.72 3.50
N GLN A 70 -4.18 -0.18 3.15
CA GLN A 70 -3.97 -1.62 3.22
C GLN A 70 -3.60 -2.17 1.85
N LEU A 71 -2.42 -2.76 1.74
CA LEU A 71 -2.06 -3.52 0.55
C LEU A 71 -2.81 -4.85 0.52
N LYS A 72 -3.26 -5.23 -0.65
CA LYS A 72 -3.91 -6.52 -0.94
C LYS A 72 -2.98 -7.39 -1.79
N SER A 73 -3.25 -8.69 -1.83
CA SER A 73 -2.44 -9.64 -2.60
C SER A 73 -2.24 -9.21 -4.05
N ASN A 74 -1.03 -9.40 -4.54
CA ASN A 74 -0.60 -9.13 -5.91
C ASN A 74 -0.63 -7.64 -6.29
N VAL A 75 -0.51 -6.71 -5.31
CA VAL A 75 -0.50 -5.27 -5.57
C VAL A 75 0.86 -4.68 -5.24
N THR A 76 1.39 -3.94 -6.21
CA THR A 76 2.58 -3.10 -6.05
C THR A 76 2.19 -1.63 -6.08
N ILE A 77 2.64 -0.86 -5.09
CA ILE A 77 2.67 0.61 -5.18
C ILE A 77 4.03 1.01 -5.75
N HIS A 78 4.02 1.79 -6.83
CA HIS A 78 5.23 2.34 -7.42
C HIS A 78 5.28 3.85 -7.25
N LEU A 79 6.26 4.33 -6.49
CA LEU A 79 6.53 5.75 -6.30
C LEU A 79 7.65 6.18 -7.25
N ALA A 80 7.30 6.87 -8.33
CA ALA A 80 8.29 7.42 -9.26
C ALA A 80 9.18 8.46 -8.57
N GLU A 81 10.25 8.87 -9.23
CA GLU A 81 11.11 9.94 -8.74
C GLU A 81 10.29 11.22 -8.50
N ALA A 82 10.54 11.91 -7.37
CA ALA A 82 9.80 13.07 -6.89
C ALA A 82 8.31 12.83 -6.54
N ALA A 83 7.84 11.58 -6.52
CA ALA A 83 6.60 11.24 -5.84
C ALA A 83 6.81 11.18 -4.33
N VAL A 84 5.96 11.85 -3.56
CA VAL A 84 6.01 11.85 -2.10
C VAL A 84 4.68 11.37 -1.54
N LEU A 85 4.66 10.22 -0.91
CA LEU A 85 3.51 9.75 -0.13
C LEU A 85 3.61 10.35 1.28
N VAL A 86 2.64 11.17 1.66
CA VAL A 86 2.66 11.94 2.91
C VAL A 86 1.64 11.36 3.88
N GLY A 87 2.09 10.89 5.04
CA GLY A 87 1.20 10.42 6.10
C GLY A 87 0.42 11.55 6.76
N SER A 88 -0.86 11.30 7.03
CA SER A 88 -1.70 12.22 7.81
C SER A 88 -1.16 12.43 9.22
N THR A 89 -1.40 13.58 9.77
CA THR A 89 -1.12 13.90 11.17
C THR A 89 -2.34 13.71 12.07
N ASP A 90 -3.49 13.36 11.50
CA ASP A 90 -4.68 13.00 12.26
C ASP A 90 -4.71 11.49 12.50
N ILE A 91 -4.74 11.09 13.77
CA ILE A 91 -4.77 9.68 14.16
C ILE A 91 -6.03 8.95 13.66
N TYR A 92 -7.13 9.65 13.47
CA TYR A 92 -8.37 9.06 12.99
C TYR A 92 -8.31 8.63 11.52
N ASP A 93 -7.42 9.21 10.72
CA ASP A 93 -7.21 8.79 9.33
C ASP A 93 -6.55 7.41 9.23
N TYR A 94 -5.99 6.90 10.33
CA TYR A 94 -5.42 5.57 10.41
C TYR A 94 -6.44 4.49 10.77
N LYS A 95 -7.60 4.85 11.30
CA LYS A 95 -8.71 3.93 11.63
C LYS A 95 -8.28 2.71 12.45
N GLY A 96 -7.32 2.88 13.35
CA GLY A 96 -6.76 1.80 14.16
C GLY A 96 -5.75 0.89 13.44
N ALA A 97 -5.38 1.21 12.21
CA ALA A 97 -4.36 0.46 11.47
C ALA A 97 -2.97 0.56 12.15
N PRO A 98 -2.15 -0.49 12.05
CA PRO A 98 -0.85 -0.52 12.73
C PRO A 98 0.21 0.38 12.08
N ALA A 99 -0.02 0.80 10.82
CA ALA A 99 0.95 1.56 10.04
C ALA A 99 0.29 2.39 8.94
N LEU A 100 1.05 3.32 8.35
CA LEU A 100 0.66 4.09 7.18
C LEU A 100 0.43 3.17 5.96
N ILE A 101 1.34 2.21 5.75
CA ILE A 101 1.21 1.16 4.72
C ILE A 101 1.23 -0.18 5.44
N TRP A 102 0.19 -0.96 5.29
CA TRP A 102 0.13 -2.25 5.98
C TRP A 102 -0.50 -3.34 5.13
N ALA A 103 -0.15 -4.57 5.45
CA ALA A 103 -0.76 -5.77 4.90
C ALA A 103 -0.81 -6.86 5.95
N GLU A 104 -1.81 -7.72 5.90
CA GLU A 104 -1.95 -8.90 6.75
C GLU A 104 -2.47 -10.07 5.92
N GLY A 105 -1.78 -11.21 5.98
CA GLY A 105 -2.14 -12.43 5.27
C GLY A 105 -2.12 -12.28 3.74
N ALA A 106 -1.37 -11.30 3.21
CA ALA A 106 -1.33 -11.02 1.78
C ALA A 106 -0.07 -11.62 1.12
N GLU A 107 -0.17 -11.88 -0.19
CA GLU A 107 0.93 -12.41 -1.00
C GLU A 107 1.36 -11.41 -2.07
N ASN A 108 2.68 -11.40 -2.39
CA ASN A 108 3.25 -10.59 -3.46
C ASN A 108 2.89 -9.11 -3.34
N VAL A 109 3.13 -8.52 -2.19
CA VAL A 109 2.90 -7.09 -1.93
C VAL A 109 4.21 -6.33 -1.95
N ALA A 110 4.23 -5.19 -2.63
CA ALA A 110 5.45 -4.40 -2.72
C ALA A 110 5.17 -2.90 -2.73
N VAL A 111 6.14 -2.14 -2.22
CA VAL A 111 6.27 -0.71 -2.50
C VAL A 111 7.63 -0.49 -3.14
N THR A 112 7.67 0.05 -4.34
CA THR A 112 8.87 0.17 -5.18
C THR A 112 9.07 1.58 -5.71
N GLY A 113 10.21 1.83 -6.35
CA GLY A 113 10.55 3.10 -7.00
C GLY A 113 11.52 3.95 -6.20
N ASN A 114 11.78 5.17 -6.69
CA ASN A 114 12.75 6.11 -6.14
C ASN A 114 12.10 7.31 -5.42
N GLY A 115 10.81 7.18 -5.12
CA GLY A 115 10.05 8.22 -4.42
C GLY A 115 10.35 8.29 -2.93
N VAL A 116 9.53 9.05 -2.24
CA VAL A 116 9.67 9.33 -0.81
C VAL A 116 8.40 8.91 -0.07
N ILE A 117 8.56 8.32 1.10
CA ILE A 117 7.48 8.18 2.08
C ILE A 117 7.83 9.06 3.27
N GLU A 118 6.98 10.06 3.51
CA GLU A 118 7.13 11.03 4.60
C GLU A 118 6.12 10.70 5.70
N VAL A 119 6.62 10.24 6.84
CA VAL A 119 5.80 10.06 8.05
C VAL A 119 6.08 11.21 9.00
N ARG A 120 5.07 12.01 9.24
CA ARG A 120 5.14 13.14 10.18
C ARG A 120 4.89 12.67 11.61
N SER A 121 5.75 11.78 12.10
CA SER A 121 5.56 11.01 13.33
C SER A 121 5.46 11.88 14.58
N THR A 122 6.21 12.97 14.68
CA THR A 122 6.13 13.89 15.80
C THR A 122 4.76 14.57 15.87
N ALA A 123 4.25 15.09 14.75
CA ALA A 123 2.95 15.70 14.69
C ALA A 123 1.81 14.69 14.91
N LEU A 124 1.91 13.50 14.33
CA LEU A 124 0.95 12.42 14.55
C LEU A 124 0.93 11.98 16.01
N LYS A 125 2.12 11.85 16.65
CA LYS A 125 2.22 11.51 18.07
C LYS A 125 1.57 12.59 18.93
N SER A 126 1.82 13.86 18.65
CA SER A 126 1.22 14.99 19.37
C SER A 126 -0.31 14.96 19.28
N ASN A 127 -0.85 14.67 18.08
CA ASN A 127 -2.30 14.49 17.88
C ASN A 127 -2.82 13.31 18.72
N LEU A 128 -2.17 12.13 18.63
CA LEU A 128 -2.55 10.94 19.38
C LEU A 128 -2.58 11.23 20.91
N ASP A 129 -1.52 11.85 21.44
CA ASP A 129 -1.41 12.15 22.86
C ASP A 129 -2.52 13.14 23.30
N ALA A 130 -2.84 14.12 22.45
CA ALA A 130 -3.94 15.05 22.70
C ALA A 130 -5.32 14.36 22.73
N GLN A 131 -5.56 13.39 21.84
CA GLN A 131 -6.82 12.63 21.82
C GLN A 131 -6.94 11.68 23.03
N LYS A 132 -5.84 11.08 23.47
CA LYS A 132 -5.78 10.30 24.72
C LYS A 132 -6.07 11.15 25.92
N ALA A 133 -5.45 12.34 26.02
CA ALA A 133 -5.66 13.28 27.14
C ALA A 133 -7.11 13.76 27.26
N LYS A 134 -7.83 13.84 26.14
CA LYS A 134 -9.26 14.17 26.09
C LYS A 134 -10.18 12.96 26.37
N GLY A 135 -9.62 11.77 26.54
CA GLY A 135 -10.40 10.55 26.73
C GLY A 135 -11.10 10.03 25.46
N HIS A 136 -10.76 10.56 24.29
CA HIS A 136 -11.35 10.15 23.02
C HIS A 136 -10.74 8.83 22.49
N LEU A 137 -9.54 8.50 22.93
CA LEU A 137 -8.85 7.25 22.59
C LEU A 137 -8.33 6.56 23.86
N PRO A 138 -8.30 5.22 23.88
CA PRO A 138 -7.69 4.46 24.95
C PRO A 138 -6.23 4.86 25.19
N ALA A 139 -5.79 4.82 26.45
CA ALA A 139 -4.43 5.22 26.81
C ALA A 139 -3.35 4.33 26.17
N ASP A 140 -3.69 3.07 25.90
CA ASP A 140 -2.84 2.05 25.29
C ASP A 140 -2.85 2.06 23.75
N THR A 141 -3.62 2.97 23.11
CA THR A 141 -3.64 3.08 21.63
C THR A 141 -2.21 3.28 21.11
N PRO A 142 -1.70 2.38 20.23
CA PRO A 142 -0.34 2.49 19.73
C PRO A 142 -0.18 3.62 18.72
N LEU A 143 1.03 4.16 18.60
CA LEU A 143 1.37 5.05 17.50
C LEU A 143 1.59 4.21 16.23
N PRO A 144 0.88 4.50 15.12
CA PRO A 144 1.11 3.81 13.85
C PRO A 144 2.55 3.96 13.37
N THR A 145 3.10 2.89 12.79
CA THR A 145 4.45 2.87 12.21
C THR A 145 4.42 3.30 10.74
N LEU A 146 5.59 3.33 10.08
CA LEU A 146 5.70 3.60 8.65
C LEU A 146 5.02 2.49 7.83
N TYR A 147 5.37 1.24 8.12
CA TYR A 147 4.78 0.06 7.47
C TYR A 147 4.72 -1.13 8.43
N SER A 148 3.80 -2.05 8.13
CA SER A 148 3.62 -3.29 8.87
C SER A 148 3.14 -4.38 7.91
N PHE A 149 3.96 -5.40 7.70
CA PHE A 149 3.58 -6.59 6.92
C PHE A 149 3.56 -7.78 7.86
N LYS A 150 2.37 -8.29 8.14
CA LYS A 150 2.13 -9.39 9.06
C LYS A 150 1.60 -10.59 8.31
N ASP A 151 2.18 -11.77 8.57
CA ASP A 151 1.76 -13.04 7.95
C ASP A 151 1.69 -12.96 6.41
N CYS A 152 2.60 -12.19 5.80
CA CYS A 152 2.65 -11.96 4.36
C CYS A 152 3.74 -12.82 3.70
N THR A 153 3.46 -13.28 2.48
CA THR A 153 4.43 -13.97 1.63
C THR A 153 4.92 -13.03 0.53
N ASN A 154 6.24 -12.94 0.30
CA ASN A 154 6.85 -12.06 -0.71
C ASN A 154 6.45 -10.58 -0.52
N ALA A 155 6.53 -10.09 0.72
CA ALA A 155 6.29 -8.69 1.03
C ALA A 155 7.60 -7.90 1.00
N SER A 156 7.64 -6.76 0.32
CA SER A 156 8.85 -5.94 0.22
C SER A 156 8.59 -4.45 0.23
N LEU A 157 9.54 -3.72 0.82
CA LEU A 157 9.64 -2.27 0.69
C LEU A 157 10.99 -1.97 0.04
N GLY A 158 10.96 -1.39 -1.16
CA GLY A 158 12.14 -1.15 -1.98
C GLY A 158 13.24 -0.38 -1.24
N SER A 159 14.49 -0.78 -1.45
CA SER A 159 15.68 -0.16 -0.84
C SER A 159 15.86 1.30 -1.27
N ASP A 160 15.42 1.65 -2.47
CA ASP A 160 15.61 2.96 -3.08
C ASP A 160 14.57 3.99 -2.65
N ILE A 161 13.51 3.56 -1.95
CA ILE A 161 12.52 4.45 -1.36
C ILE A 161 13.13 5.19 -0.19
N LYS A 162 13.16 6.52 -0.28
CA LYS A 162 13.59 7.38 0.80
C LYS A 162 12.51 7.46 1.88
N LYS A 163 12.87 7.13 3.10
CA LYS A 163 11.97 7.20 4.26
C LYS A 163 12.32 8.45 5.04
N LEU A 164 11.45 9.45 4.99
CA LEU A 164 11.56 10.64 5.83
C LEU A 164 10.69 10.43 7.07
N SER A 165 11.35 10.23 8.19
CA SER A 165 10.73 10.19 9.51
C SER A 165 11.52 11.13 10.40
N ASP A 166 10.85 12.00 11.10
CA ASP A 166 11.42 12.85 12.14
C ASP A 166 11.82 12.04 13.39
N THR A 167 11.48 10.74 13.41
CA THR A 167 11.96 9.79 14.42
C THR A 167 12.28 8.47 13.75
N ALA A 168 13.57 8.20 13.56
CA ALA A 168 14.05 6.93 13.06
C ALA A 168 13.77 5.83 14.10
N LYS A 169 12.67 5.13 13.99
CA LYS A 169 12.50 3.80 14.59
C LYS A 169 11.42 3.01 13.87
N SER A 170 11.86 1.95 13.41
CA SER A 170 11.50 0.55 13.49
C SER A 170 10.98 -0.09 12.23
N THR A 171 11.88 -0.76 11.63
CA THR A 171 11.65 -1.92 10.76
C THR A 171 11.33 -3.11 11.66
N ARG A 172 10.16 -3.71 11.53
CA ARG A 172 9.95 -5.08 12.01
C ARG A 172 9.56 -5.91 10.81
N TYR A 173 10.49 -6.77 10.43
CA TYR A 173 10.20 -7.96 9.65
C TYR A 173 10.02 -9.09 10.68
N ASN A 174 8.93 -9.79 10.60
CA ASN A 174 8.76 -11.11 11.18
C ASN A 174 8.41 -12.04 10.05
#